data_79f12f459473afed4f394258b9419fa9
#
_entry.id   79f12f459473afed4f394258b9419fa9
#
_cell.length_a   1.000
_cell.length_b   1.000
_cell.length_c   1.000
_cell.angle_alpha   90.00
_cell.angle_beta   90.00
_cell.angle_gamma   90.00
#
_symmetry.space_group_name_H-M   'P 1'
#
loop_
_entity.id
_entity.type
_entity.pdbx_description
1 polymer ?
#
loop_
_entity_poly.entity_id
_entity_poly.type
_entity_poly.pdbx_seq_one_letter_code
_entity_poly.pdbx_strand_id
1 'polypeptide(L)'
;IISGIDAGLAKLQWQRFAAGLYEPFGLQVIDNKIYVTCKDRLTRLHDMNNDGEADFYESFSADTDVSAFFHAYNFDLQRDSKGNLYYVKAGQYTSRALPGAVIKVSANGKKRTVHSTGFRTPNGMGILPNNRLTVSDNQGSWMPASKVSLLKPGVFYG
;
A
#
# COMPACT_ATOMS: atom_id res chain seq x y z
N ILE A 1 2.58 3.73 17.41
CA ILE A 1 3.89 3.14 17.77
C ILE A 1 3.73 2.28 19.00
N ILE A 2 4.41 1.15 19.02
CA ILE A 2 4.48 0.25 20.17
C ILE A 2 5.95 0.15 20.57
N SER A 3 6.25 0.32 21.85
CA SER A 3 7.59 0.18 22.42
C SER A 3 7.59 -0.75 23.64
N GLY A 4 8.77 -1.19 24.10
CA GLY A 4 8.91 -2.10 25.23
C GLY A 4 8.62 -3.57 24.92
N ILE A 5 8.62 -3.97 23.65
CA ILE A 5 8.35 -5.37 23.20
C ILE A 5 9.47 -6.30 23.69
N ASP A 6 10.70 -5.84 23.71
CA ASP A 6 11.91 -6.55 24.14
C ASP A 6 11.96 -6.86 25.64
N ALA A 7 11.17 -6.14 26.45
CA ALA A 7 11.08 -6.32 27.89
C ALA A 7 10.06 -7.40 28.33
N GLY A 8 9.76 -8.37 27.49
CA GLY A 8 8.80 -9.43 27.77
C GLY A 8 7.36 -8.95 27.92
N LEU A 9 7.00 -7.89 27.22
CA LEU A 9 5.69 -7.22 27.19
C LEU A 9 5.26 -6.54 28.51
N ALA A 10 6.02 -6.70 29.61
CA ALA A 10 5.69 -6.08 30.90
C ALA A 10 5.81 -4.56 30.91
N LYS A 11 6.53 -3.98 29.94
CA LYS A 11 6.75 -2.54 29.77
C LYS A 11 6.17 -2.03 28.45
N LEU A 12 5.20 -2.71 27.88
CA LEU A 12 4.57 -2.32 26.63
C LEU A 12 3.92 -0.94 26.77
N GLN A 13 4.27 -0.05 25.88
CA GLN A 13 3.68 1.30 25.79
C GLN A 13 3.10 1.53 24.38
N TRP A 14 2.01 2.27 24.33
CA TRP A 14 1.34 2.67 23.12
C TRP A 14 1.42 4.18 22.95
N GLN A 15 1.81 4.61 21.76
CA GLN A 15 1.73 6.00 21.37
C GLN A 15 1.01 6.10 20.03
N ARG A 16 -0.01 6.97 19.98
CA ARG A 16 -0.63 7.34 18.71
C ARG A 16 0.36 8.19 17.93
N PHE A 17 0.69 7.81 16.70
CA PHE A 17 1.57 8.58 15.82
C PHE A 17 0.78 9.44 14.84
N ALA A 18 -0.33 8.93 14.31
CA ALA A 18 -1.17 9.63 13.34
C ALA A 18 -2.62 9.22 13.48
N ALA A 19 -3.53 10.10 13.05
CA ALA A 19 -4.96 9.88 12.99
C ALA A 19 -5.58 10.55 11.76
N GLY A 20 -6.83 10.23 11.39
CA GLY A 20 -7.55 10.90 10.31
C GLY A 20 -7.11 10.54 8.89
N LEU A 21 -6.37 9.44 8.71
CA LEU A 21 -6.04 8.91 7.39
C LEU A 21 -7.28 8.29 6.73
N TYR A 22 -7.42 8.49 5.41
CA TYR A 22 -8.56 7.97 4.66
C TYR A 22 -8.34 6.51 4.28
N GLU A 23 -8.96 5.59 5.03
CA GLU A 23 -8.91 4.13 4.83
C GLU A 23 -7.47 3.62 4.57
N PRO A 24 -6.56 3.71 5.56
CA PRO A 24 -5.18 3.29 5.41
C PRO A 24 -5.04 1.76 5.45
N PHE A 25 -4.23 1.17 4.56
CA PHE A 25 -4.03 -0.28 4.50
C PHE A 25 -2.59 -0.74 4.41
N GLY A 26 -1.71 0.01 3.76
CA GLY A 26 -0.30 -0.34 3.64
C GLY A 26 0.58 0.65 4.37
N LEU A 27 1.67 0.17 4.99
CA LEU A 27 2.63 0.99 5.71
C LEU A 27 4.06 0.54 5.41
N GLN A 28 4.94 1.51 5.17
CA GLN A 28 6.39 1.31 5.11
C GLN A 28 7.12 2.39 5.91
N VAL A 29 8.17 1.99 6.60
CA VAL A 29 9.12 2.92 7.23
C VAL A 29 10.38 2.95 6.37
N ILE A 30 10.72 4.10 5.82
CA ILE A 30 11.82 4.30 4.89
C ILE A 30 12.63 5.50 5.35
N ASP A 31 13.88 5.29 5.71
CA ASP A 31 14.80 6.34 6.19
C ASP A 31 14.15 7.21 7.28
N ASN A 32 13.59 6.57 8.31
CA ASN A 32 12.84 7.16 9.42
C ASN A 32 11.58 7.97 9.02
N LYS A 33 11.08 7.80 7.80
CA LYS A 33 9.81 8.41 7.35
C LYS A 33 8.76 7.34 7.19
N ILE A 34 7.56 7.63 7.61
CA ILE A 34 6.44 6.71 7.52
C ILE A 34 5.63 7.04 6.28
N TYR A 35 5.43 6.02 5.43
CA TYR A 35 4.58 6.08 4.24
C TYR A 35 3.36 5.19 4.46
N VAL A 36 2.18 5.71 4.12
CA VAL A 36 0.92 4.99 4.29
C VAL A 36 0.11 5.05 3.01
N THR A 37 -0.32 3.88 2.52
CA THR A 37 -1.25 3.80 1.40
C THR A 37 -2.66 4.09 1.89
N CYS A 38 -3.25 5.19 1.43
CA CYS A 38 -4.63 5.56 1.67
C CYS A 38 -5.48 5.31 0.41
N LYS A 39 -6.80 5.40 0.54
CA LYS A 39 -7.73 5.15 -0.58
C LYS A 39 -7.55 6.14 -1.74
N ASP A 40 -7.12 7.36 -1.46
CA ASP A 40 -7.00 8.48 -2.40
C ASP A 40 -5.56 8.93 -2.67
N ARG A 41 -4.59 8.38 -1.95
CA ARG A 41 -3.18 8.79 -2.07
C ARG A 41 -2.22 7.87 -1.34
N LEU A 42 -0.95 8.04 -1.64
CA LEU A 42 0.15 7.63 -0.79
C LEU A 42 0.55 8.83 0.07
N THR A 43 0.39 8.70 1.39
CA THR A 43 0.69 9.75 2.37
C THR A 43 2.08 9.51 2.96
N ARG A 44 2.88 10.56 3.08
CA ARG A 44 4.10 10.57 3.90
C ARG A 44 3.85 11.41 5.15
N LEU A 45 4.13 10.80 6.31
CA LEU A 45 3.92 11.42 7.61
C LEU A 45 5.22 12.03 8.11
N HIS A 46 5.13 13.25 8.63
CA HIS A 46 6.24 13.99 9.19
C HIS A 46 5.95 14.38 10.64
N ASP A 47 6.86 14.00 11.53
CA ASP A 47 6.96 14.51 12.88
C ASP A 47 8.05 15.61 12.85
N MET A 48 7.63 16.87 12.89
CA MET A 48 8.51 18.02 12.67
C MET A 48 9.15 18.52 13.96
N ASN A 49 8.49 18.28 15.10
CA ASN A 49 8.92 18.71 16.42
C ASN A 49 9.56 17.58 17.25
N ASN A 50 9.54 16.34 16.74
CA ASN A 50 10.04 15.11 17.35
C ASN A 50 9.35 14.75 18.69
N ASP A 51 8.04 15.00 18.79
CA ASP A 51 7.26 14.58 19.95
C ASP A 51 6.66 13.17 19.82
N GLY A 52 6.83 12.55 18.65
CA GLY A 52 6.36 11.20 18.34
C GLY A 52 4.92 11.16 17.82
N GLU A 53 4.36 12.31 17.39
CA GLU A 53 3.08 12.42 16.67
C GLU A 53 3.32 13.17 15.35
N ALA A 54 2.58 12.84 14.30
CA ALA A 54 2.76 13.45 12.99
C ALA A 54 2.08 14.84 12.94
N ASP A 55 2.87 15.87 12.63
CA ASP A 55 2.42 17.25 12.47
C ASP A 55 1.96 17.56 11.04
N PHE A 56 2.56 16.90 10.05
CA PHE A 56 2.31 17.18 8.65
C PHE A 56 2.09 15.91 7.83
N TYR A 57 1.02 15.90 7.07
CA TYR A 57 0.56 14.80 6.21
C TYR A 57 0.74 15.20 4.75
N GLU A 58 1.86 14.80 4.18
CA GLU A 58 2.21 15.11 2.80
C GLU A 58 1.49 14.18 1.84
N SER A 59 0.79 14.71 0.84
CA SER A 59 0.34 13.93 -0.31
C SER A 59 1.54 13.60 -1.20
N PHE A 60 2.24 12.50 -0.88
CA PHE A 60 3.43 12.08 -1.61
C PHE A 60 3.12 11.68 -3.05
N SER A 61 1.99 11.04 -3.27
CA SER A 61 1.47 10.74 -4.62
C SER A 61 -0.05 10.62 -4.57
N ALA A 62 -0.77 11.54 -5.21
CA ALA A 62 -2.22 11.51 -5.27
C ALA A 62 -2.73 10.37 -6.17
N ASP A 63 -3.81 9.71 -5.76
CA ASP A 63 -4.57 8.75 -6.56
C ASP A 63 -6.04 9.16 -6.59
N THR A 64 -6.44 9.89 -7.62
CA THR A 64 -7.80 10.40 -7.79
C THR A 64 -8.79 9.36 -8.30
N ASP A 65 -8.32 8.16 -8.67
CA ASP A 65 -9.16 7.04 -9.12
C ASP A 65 -9.76 6.31 -7.89
N VAL A 66 -10.66 6.97 -7.21
CA VAL A 66 -11.34 6.53 -5.99
C VAL A 66 -12.72 5.97 -6.32
N SER A 67 -13.17 4.97 -5.59
CA SER A 67 -14.52 4.41 -5.67
C SER A 67 -15.21 4.48 -4.31
N ALA A 68 -16.51 4.75 -4.30
CA ALA A 68 -17.35 4.70 -3.10
C ALA A 68 -17.64 3.25 -2.64
N PHE A 69 -17.32 2.25 -3.45
CA PHE A 69 -17.53 0.85 -3.10
C PHE A 69 -16.67 0.47 -1.88
N PHE A 70 -17.29 -0.19 -0.91
CA PHE A 70 -16.66 -0.43 0.40
C PHE A 70 -15.43 -1.38 0.36
N HIS A 71 -15.30 -2.24 -0.66
CA HIS A 71 -14.11 -3.08 -0.86
C HIS A 71 -13.05 -2.44 -1.80
N ALA A 72 -13.25 -1.21 -2.24
CA ALA A 72 -12.36 -0.56 -3.19
C ALA A 72 -11.16 0.11 -2.52
N TYR A 73 -10.38 -0.67 -1.77
CA TYR A 73 -9.17 -0.18 -1.10
C TYR A 73 -7.95 -0.17 -2.03
N ASN A 74 -6.91 0.51 -1.58
CA ASN A 74 -5.54 0.38 -2.05
C ASN A 74 -4.77 -0.41 -1.00
N PHE A 75 -4.38 -1.63 -1.33
CA PHE A 75 -3.77 -2.57 -0.40
C PHE A 75 -2.25 -2.53 -0.44
N ASP A 76 -1.65 -2.83 0.72
CA ASP A 76 -0.23 -3.03 0.91
C ASP A 76 0.64 -1.84 0.47
N LEU A 77 1.92 -1.91 0.71
CA LEU A 77 2.94 -0.97 0.23
C LEU A 77 4.30 -1.67 0.22
N GLN A 78 4.92 -1.77 -0.94
CA GLN A 78 6.23 -2.39 -1.11
C GLN A 78 7.21 -1.42 -1.75
N ARG A 79 8.52 -1.57 -1.46
CA ARG A 79 9.59 -0.72 -2.01
C ARG A 79 10.62 -1.57 -2.73
N ASP A 80 10.98 -1.23 -3.97
CA ASP A 80 12.10 -1.86 -4.67
C ASP A 80 13.47 -1.25 -4.28
N SER A 81 14.55 -1.88 -4.69
CA SER A 81 15.91 -1.42 -4.40
C SER A 81 16.27 -0.06 -5.03
N LYS A 82 15.45 0.43 -5.98
CA LYS A 82 15.59 1.75 -6.62
C LYS A 82 14.75 2.82 -5.92
N GLY A 83 14.05 2.45 -4.82
CA GLY A 83 13.20 3.34 -4.04
C GLY A 83 11.81 3.55 -4.61
N ASN A 84 11.41 2.89 -5.71
CA ASN A 84 10.04 2.98 -6.18
C ASN A 84 9.10 2.25 -5.22
N LEU A 85 7.90 2.79 -5.06
CA LEU A 85 6.86 2.24 -4.20
C LEU A 85 5.77 1.56 -5.04
N TYR A 86 5.17 0.52 -4.48
CA TYR A 86 4.14 -0.26 -5.16
C TYR A 86 2.98 -0.52 -4.21
N TYR A 87 1.77 -0.34 -4.70
CA TYR A 87 0.54 -0.77 -4.02
C TYR A 87 -0.42 -1.37 -5.05
N VAL A 88 -1.44 -2.09 -4.58
CA VAL A 88 -2.40 -2.74 -5.46
C VAL A 88 -3.82 -2.29 -5.14
N LYS A 89 -4.59 -2.00 -6.19
CA LYS A 89 -5.98 -1.54 -6.12
C LYS A 89 -6.93 -2.73 -6.22
N ALA A 90 -7.96 -2.78 -5.38
CA ALA A 90 -9.05 -3.73 -5.57
C ALA A 90 -9.78 -3.49 -6.89
N GLY A 91 -10.16 -4.57 -7.56
CA GLY A 91 -10.85 -4.55 -8.85
C GLY A 91 -12.30 -4.99 -8.79
N GLN A 92 -12.75 -5.60 -7.70
CA GLN A 92 -14.09 -6.16 -7.59
C GLN A 92 -15.15 -5.04 -7.44
N TYR A 93 -16.18 -5.09 -8.28
CA TYR A 93 -17.37 -4.24 -8.21
C TYR A 93 -17.07 -2.76 -8.01
N THR A 94 -16.02 -2.24 -8.62
CA THR A 94 -15.63 -0.85 -8.48
C THR A 94 -15.91 -0.05 -9.75
N SER A 95 -16.14 1.27 -9.60
CA SER A 95 -16.26 2.22 -10.70
C SER A 95 -14.91 2.87 -11.06
N ARG A 96 -13.78 2.30 -10.60
CA ARG A 96 -12.44 2.82 -10.87
C ARG A 96 -12.07 2.70 -12.34
N ALA A 97 -11.29 3.63 -12.83
CA ALA A 97 -10.69 3.56 -14.17
C ALA A 97 -9.60 2.47 -14.27
N LEU A 98 -8.94 2.17 -13.15
CA LEU A 98 -7.85 1.18 -13.04
C LEU A 98 -8.20 0.09 -12.01
N PRO A 99 -9.27 -0.70 -12.21
CA PRO A 99 -9.64 -1.75 -11.30
C PRO A 99 -8.59 -2.87 -11.31
N GLY A 100 -8.26 -3.40 -10.14
CA GLY A 100 -7.31 -4.51 -10.00
C GLY A 100 -5.92 -4.23 -10.53
N ALA A 101 -5.45 -2.98 -10.45
CA ALA A 101 -4.15 -2.58 -10.96
C ALA A 101 -3.09 -2.53 -9.85
N VAL A 102 -1.91 -3.04 -10.14
CA VAL A 102 -0.70 -2.75 -9.36
C VAL A 102 -0.12 -1.42 -9.86
N ILE A 103 0.01 -0.49 -8.95
CA ILE A 103 0.51 0.85 -9.23
C ILE A 103 1.96 0.96 -8.78
N LYS A 104 2.80 1.48 -9.65
CA LYS A 104 4.18 1.87 -9.36
C LYS A 104 4.25 3.39 -9.22
N VAL A 105 4.80 3.85 -8.10
CA VAL A 105 5.12 5.25 -7.82
C VAL A 105 6.64 5.42 -7.83
N SER A 106 7.14 6.41 -8.56
CA SER A 106 8.59 6.72 -8.56
C SER A 106 9.09 7.11 -7.17
N ALA A 107 10.38 6.90 -6.91
CA ALA A 107 11.02 7.18 -5.62
C ALA A 107 10.81 8.62 -5.10
N ASN A 108 10.55 9.58 -6.00
CA ASN A 108 10.26 10.97 -5.66
C ASN A 108 8.76 11.32 -5.63
N GLY A 109 7.86 10.33 -5.76
CA GLY A 109 6.41 10.50 -5.73
C GLY A 109 5.77 11.11 -6.99
N LYS A 110 6.57 11.64 -7.92
CA LYS A 110 6.07 12.49 -9.03
C LYS A 110 5.48 11.73 -10.21
N LYS A 111 5.85 10.46 -10.39
CA LYS A 111 5.36 9.65 -11.51
C LYS A 111 4.64 8.41 -11.00
N ARG A 112 3.41 8.23 -11.46
CA ARG A 112 2.59 7.05 -11.21
C ARG A 112 2.35 6.31 -12.53
N THR A 113 2.54 4.99 -12.54
CA THR A 113 2.35 4.14 -13.71
C THR A 113 1.70 2.82 -13.31
N VAL A 114 0.96 2.21 -14.21
CA VAL A 114 0.43 0.85 -14.04
C VAL A 114 1.57 -0.13 -14.27
N HIS A 115 1.78 -1.05 -13.32
CA HIS A 115 2.74 -2.13 -13.44
C HIS A 115 2.10 -3.37 -14.08
N SER A 116 0.94 -3.81 -13.57
CA SER A 116 0.19 -4.99 -14.03
C SER A 116 -1.28 -4.84 -13.59
N THR A 117 -2.17 -5.67 -14.14
CA THR A 117 -3.61 -5.58 -13.89
C THR A 117 -4.25 -6.96 -13.74
N GLY A 118 -5.54 -7.01 -13.45
CA GLY A 118 -6.32 -8.25 -13.44
C GLY A 118 -6.50 -8.86 -12.05
N PHE A 119 -6.38 -8.07 -10.98
CA PHE A 119 -6.60 -8.52 -9.60
C PHE A 119 -8.02 -8.19 -9.13
N ARG A 120 -8.63 -9.12 -8.41
CA ARG A 120 -9.99 -8.96 -7.88
C ARG A 120 -9.98 -8.22 -6.55
N THR A 121 -9.41 -8.85 -5.52
CA THR A 121 -9.31 -8.29 -4.16
C THR A 121 -7.97 -8.71 -3.58
N PRO A 122 -6.89 -8.17 -4.11
CA PRO A 122 -5.54 -8.51 -3.65
C PRO A 122 -5.35 -7.99 -2.22
N ASN A 123 -4.76 -8.80 -1.36
CA ASN A 123 -4.62 -8.47 0.06
C ASN A 123 -3.21 -8.73 0.60
N GLY A 124 -2.25 -8.87 -0.25
CA GLY A 124 -0.86 -9.00 0.16
C GLY A 124 0.08 -8.89 -1.01
N MET A 125 1.14 -8.13 -0.81
CA MET A 125 2.25 -8.01 -1.76
C MET A 125 3.55 -8.43 -1.09
N GLY A 126 4.50 -8.86 -1.89
CA GLY A 126 5.86 -9.10 -1.47
C GLY A 126 6.82 -8.65 -2.54
N ILE A 127 8.05 -8.35 -2.12
CA ILE A 127 9.14 -8.09 -3.05
C ILE A 127 10.28 -9.07 -2.78
N LEU A 128 10.73 -9.75 -3.83
CA LEU A 128 11.84 -10.69 -3.77
C LEU A 128 13.18 -9.95 -3.87
N PRO A 129 14.30 -10.58 -3.44
CA PRO A 129 15.63 -9.94 -3.49
C PRO A 129 16.04 -9.42 -4.88
N ASN A 130 15.47 -9.97 -5.96
CA ASN A 130 15.70 -9.56 -7.34
C ASN A 130 14.71 -8.49 -7.83
N ASN A 131 14.02 -7.79 -6.92
CA ASN A 131 12.99 -6.78 -7.18
C ASN A 131 11.74 -7.30 -7.93
N ARG A 132 11.51 -8.60 -7.95
CA ARG A 132 10.28 -9.16 -8.50
C ARG A 132 9.17 -9.07 -7.46
N LEU A 133 8.02 -8.56 -7.88
CA LEU A 133 6.84 -8.44 -7.04
C LEU A 133 6.03 -9.72 -7.04
N THR A 134 5.44 -10.04 -5.92
CA THR A 134 4.38 -11.04 -5.78
C THR A 134 3.10 -10.36 -5.28
N VAL A 135 1.96 -10.89 -5.68
CA VAL A 135 0.64 -10.46 -5.17
C VAL A 135 -0.17 -11.71 -4.87
N SER A 136 -0.74 -11.77 -3.68
CA SER A 136 -1.79 -12.72 -3.33
C SER A 136 -3.15 -12.12 -3.65
N ASP A 137 -4.01 -12.87 -4.35
CA ASP A 137 -5.34 -12.44 -4.74
C ASP A 137 -6.41 -13.41 -4.23
N ASN A 138 -7.55 -12.87 -3.85
CA ASN A 138 -8.67 -13.63 -3.37
C ASN A 138 -9.35 -14.37 -4.53
N GLN A 139 -10.02 -15.47 -4.21
CA GLN A 139 -10.81 -16.24 -5.16
C GLN A 139 -11.78 -15.37 -5.96
N GLY A 140 -11.92 -15.65 -7.26
CA GLY A 140 -12.88 -15.00 -8.14
C GLY A 140 -14.29 -15.55 -7.97
N SER A 141 -15.26 -14.87 -8.58
CA SER A 141 -16.65 -15.37 -8.63
C SER A 141 -16.80 -16.61 -9.52
N TRP A 142 -15.90 -16.75 -10.49
CA TRP A 142 -15.87 -17.88 -11.43
C TRP A 142 -14.83 -18.94 -11.06
N MET A 143 -13.63 -18.51 -10.69
CA MET A 143 -12.56 -19.40 -10.23
C MET A 143 -12.55 -19.45 -8.70
N PRO A 144 -12.96 -20.57 -8.07
CA PRO A 144 -13.07 -20.68 -6.62
C PRO A 144 -11.69 -20.98 -5.97
N ALA A 145 -10.66 -20.27 -6.39
CA ALA A 145 -9.30 -20.47 -5.88
C ALA A 145 -8.58 -19.14 -5.69
N SER A 146 -7.98 -18.97 -4.52
CA SER A 146 -7.02 -17.89 -4.29
C SER A 146 -5.69 -18.21 -4.97
N LYS A 147 -4.97 -17.18 -5.41
CA LYS A 147 -3.71 -17.35 -6.14
C LYS A 147 -2.60 -16.44 -5.60
N VAL A 148 -1.37 -16.87 -5.80
CA VAL A 148 -0.18 -16.02 -5.66
C VAL A 148 0.47 -15.88 -7.02
N SER A 149 0.62 -14.64 -7.47
CA SER A 149 1.17 -14.33 -8.79
C SER A 149 2.53 -13.68 -8.67
N LEU A 150 3.49 -14.13 -9.48
CA LEU A 150 4.79 -13.49 -9.65
C LEU A 150 4.69 -12.51 -10.81
N LEU A 151 4.85 -11.21 -10.52
CA LEU A 151 4.48 -10.16 -11.45
C LEU A 151 5.53 -9.86 -12.52
N LYS A 152 5.04 -9.55 -13.71
CA LYS A 152 5.78 -8.96 -14.83
C LYS A 152 5.09 -7.67 -15.24
N PRO A 153 5.85 -6.61 -15.59
CA PRO A 153 5.27 -5.37 -16.10
C PRO A 153 4.40 -5.60 -17.35
N GLY A 154 3.26 -4.93 -17.41
CA GLY A 154 2.35 -4.97 -18.57
C GLY A 154 1.47 -6.21 -18.69
N VAL A 155 1.56 -7.16 -17.74
CA VAL A 155 0.79 -8.42 -17.82
C VAL A 155 -0.55 -8.28 -17.10
N PHE A 156 -1.58 -8.90 -17.67
CA PHE A 156 -2.91 -9.09 -17.08
C PHE A 156 -2.97 -10.46 -16.39
N TYR A 157 -3.47 -10.51 -15.16
CA TYR A 157 -3.46 -11.71 -14.30
C TYR A 157 -4.86 -12.26 -13.96
N GLY A 158 -5.92 -11.65 -14.47
CA GLY A 158 -7.31 -12.06 -14.25
C GLY A 158 -7.89 -12.86 -15.37
#